data_9d888eb6db2c80306f5bfabf7145147c
#
_entry.id   9d888eb6db2c80306f5bfabf7145147c
#
_cell.length_a   1.000
_cell.length_b   1.000
_cell.length_c   1.000
_cell.angle_alpha   90.00
_cell.angle_beta   90.00
_cell.angle_gamma   90.00
#
_symmetry.space_group_name_H-M   'P 1'
#
loop_
_entity.id
_entity.type
_entity.pdbx_description
1 polymer ?
#
loop_
_entity_poly.entity_id
_entity_poly.type
_entity_poly.pdbx_seq_one_letter_code
_entity_poly.pdbx_strand_id
1 'polypeptide(L)'
;MGSSGINPTNPIANIGALANSGIKSADLIIGTEAAKYSNSKYIQLGKDIIEPYNKMITAALRRGLSKWEIYSSSLTWQATITKNKATQTIENAYMTKVPYTVFAADKNTTRDTYNFTDGLEQRYGVEAIGSREKELFNKLNDIGNNEGILLKQAFDEMMGHQYANIHQRVQSTGNILDKEFNYLKNDWSTASKKSNKIKTFGSRGEYKTNTAGVIDYTNNAYGVVYMHENEGLRLGKGTGWYTGFVYNTFKFKDIGKSKEEMLEAKVGIYKSIPFDYNNSLNWTVSGDISLGYNKMNRKFLVVDEIFNARGRYNTYGVALKNELGKDFRLTENISLRPYGAIKLEYMKIGKVKEKSGEIRLDVKDSHYISVRPEVGVDLNYKYILASGKIITARLGTAYEDELGKVAKANNKAKVAHTSADWFNLPKEKEDRKGNVKTDFSLGVEGEILGGTANIGYDTKGHNMRAGVGFRVIF
;
A
#
# COMPACT_ATOMS: atom_id res chain seq x y z
N MET A 1 9.79 42.58 0.01
CA MET A 1 9.04 41.84 -1.03
C MET A 1 8.35 42.74 -2.05
N GLY A 2 8.31 44.05 -1.94
CA GLY A 2 7.62 44.94 -2.86
C GLY A 2 8.26 45.16 -4.25
N SER A 3 9.52 44.82 -4.44
CA SER A 3 10.22 45.08 -5.72
C SER A 3 10.13 43.96 -6.74
N SER A 4 9.46 42.85 -6.47
CA SER A 4 9.42 41.65 -7.31
C SER A 4 8.12 41.50 -8.15
N GLY A 5 7.39 42.57 -8.42
CA GLY A 5 6.21 42.54 -9.28
C GLY A 5 4.94 41.95 -8.64
N ILE A 6 4.95 41.69 -7.36
CA ILE A 6 3.77 41.25 -6.61
C ILE A 6 3.00 42.51 -6.25
N ASN A 7 1.85 42.72 -6.87
CA ASN A 7 0.93 43.77 -6.42
C ASN A 7 0.52 43.46 -4.98
N PRO A 8 0.77 44.35 -4.01
CA PRO A 8 0.18 44.22 -2.70
C PRO A 8 -1.34 44.17 -2.91
N THR A 9 -2.01 43.21 -2.27
CA THR A 9 -3.47 43.11 -2.29
C THR A 9 -4.02 44.45 -1.86
N ASN A 10 -4.68 45.17 -2.75
CA ASN A 10 -5.36 46.40 -2.39
C ASN A 10 -6.41 46.06 -1.34
N PRO A 11 -6.32 46.61 -0.12
CA PRO A 11 -7.39 46.45 0.86
C PRO A 11 -8.66 47.04 0.24
N ILE A 12 -9.82 46.46 0.60
CA ILE A 12 -11.13 46.90 0.09
C ILE A 12 -11.21 48.41 0.04
N ALA A 13 -11.30 48.98 -1.15
CA ALA A 13 -11.06 50.38 -1.42
C ALA A 13 -12.10 51.33 -0.83
N ASN A 14 -13.20 50.86 -0.24
CA ASN A 14 -14.30 51.73 0.16
C ASN A 14 -14.92 51.39 1.52
N ILE A 15 -14.12 51.52 2.59
CA ILE A 15 -14.63 51.50 3.96
C ILE A 15 -15.45 52.74 4.32
N GLY A 16 -15.43 53.79 3.45
CA GLY A 16 -16.24 54.99 3.66
C GLY A 16 -17.75 54.71 3.86
N ALA A 17 -18.29 53.75 3.13
CA ALA A 17 -19.67 53.33 3.28
C ALA A 17 -19.92 52.58 4.62
N LEU A 18 -18.98 51.77 5.09
CA LEU A 18 -19.07 51.01 6.36
C LEU A 18 -18.97 51.95 7.56
N ALA A 19 -18.09 52.96 7.55
CA ALA A 19 -18.01 53.95 8.60
C ALA A 19 -19.25 54.85 8.72
N ASN A 20 -19.89 55.14 7.59
CA ASN A 20 -21.18 55.87 7.61
C ASN A 20 -22.36 55.05 8.15
N SER A 21 -22.22 53.73 8.32
CA SER A 21 -23.22 52.85 8.94
C SER A 21 -23.14 52.75 10.46
N GLY A 22 -22.27 53.58 11.12
CA GLY A 22 -22.12 53.57 12.58
C GLY A 22 -21.32 52.41 13.14
N ILE A 23 -20.54 51.71 12.31
CA ILE A 23 -19.66 50.63 12.75
C ILE A 23 -18.54 51.17 13.60
N LYS A 24 -18.45 50.74 14.86
CA LYS A 24 -17.44 51.14 15.83
C LYS A 24 -16.27 50.18 15.97
N SER A 25 -16.38 48.99 15.42
CA SER A 25 -15.31 47.98 15.42
C SER A 25 -15.14 47.32 14.07
N ALA A 26 -13.93 46.94 13.69
CA ALA A 26 -13.61 46.21 12.46
C ALA A 26 -12.41 45.31 12.72
N ASP A 27 -12.36 44.18 11.95
CA ASP A 27 -11.22 43.28 11.93
C ASP A 27 -10.50 43.38 10.58
N LEU A 28 -9.20 43.42 10.64
CA LEU A 28 -8.33 43.33 9.48
C LEU A 28 -7.82 41.91 9.34
N ILE A 29 -7.92 41.34 8.15
CA ILE A 29 -7.47 39.99 7.87
C ILE A 29 -6.24 40.05 6.97
N ILE A 30 -5.14 39.42 7.40
CA ILE A 30 -3.92 39.29 6.60
C ILE A 30 -3.85 37.88 6.03
N GLY A 31 -3.66 37.76 4.72
CA GLY A 31 -3.46 36.50 4.02
C GLY A 31 -2.04 35.96 4.14
N THR A 32 -1.81 34.79 3.54
CA THR A 32 -0.55 34.03 3.58
C THR A 32 0.33 34.24 2.35
N GLU A 33 0.01 35.18 1.47
CA GLU A 33 0.70 35.40 0.20
C GLU A 33 2.22 35.60 0.39
N ALA A 34 2.62 36.29 1.45
CA ALA A 34 4.04 36.51 1.75
C ALA A 34 4.79 35.19 2.05
N ALA A 35 4.11 34.17 2.61
CA ALA A 35 4.69 32.88 2.91
C ALA A 35 5.02 32.06 1.64
N LYS A 36 4.37 32.32 0.50
CA LYS A 36 4.64 31.65 -0.79
C LYS A 36 6.05 31.93 -1.30
N TYR A 37 6.59 33.09 -0.96
CA TYR A 37 7.89 33.57 -1.44
C TYR A 37 8.98 33.57 -0.36
N SER A 38 8.72 32.94 0.79
CA SER A 38 9.64 32.88 1.91
C SER A 38 9.68 31.48 2.50
N ASN A 39 10.86 31.04 2.91
CA ASN A 39 11.06 29.84 3.71
C ASN A 39 11.13 30.14 5.21
N SER A 40 10.99 31.42 5.60
CA SER A 40 11.01 31.84 7.00
C SER A 40 9.70 31.47 7.70
N LYS A 41 9.81 31.04 8.92
CA LYS A 41 8.68 30.84 9.86
C LYS A 41 8.25 32.13 10.53
N TYR A 42 8.95 33.22 10.30
CA TYR A 42 8.69 34.54 10.79
C TYR A 42 8.89 35.56 9.66
N ILE A 43 7.87 36.32 9.36
CA ILE A 43 7.88 37.30 8.26
C ILE A 43 7.46 38.66 8.79
N GLN A 44 8.35 39.64 8.71
CA GLN A 44 7.98 41.03 8.91
C GLN A 44 7.43 41.59 7.60
N LEU A 45 6.23 42.18 7.67
CA LEU A 45 5.61 42.80 6.51
C LEU A 45 6.25 44.14 6.21
N GLY A 46 6.58 44.39 4.96
CA GLY A 46 7.19 45.64 4.52
C GLY A 46 6.24 46.85 4.63
N LYS A 47 6.80 48.05 4.66
CA LYS A 47 6.03 49.28 4.74
C LYS A 47 5.09 49.45 3.53
N ASP A 48 5.49 49.00 2.38
CA ASP A 48 4.69 48.97 1.13
C ASP A 48 3.41 48.17 1.27
N ILE A 49 3.43 47.10 2.09
CA ILE A 49 2.25 46.28 2.42
C ILE A 49 1.40 46.97 3.50
N ILE A 50 2.04 47.56 4.51
CA ILE A 50 1.37 48.15 5.69
C ILE A 50 0.69 49.47 5.34
N GLU A 51 1.30 50.30 4.50
CA GLU A 51 0.83 51.67 4.19
C GLU A 51 -0.60 51.71 3.62
N PRO A 52 -1.02 50.88 2.68
CA PRO A 52 -2.41 50.86 2.23
C PRO A 52 -3.40 50.57 3.36
N TYR A 53 -3.07 49.66 4.27
CA TYR A 53 -3.89 49.40 5.48
C TYR A 53 -3.95 50.61 6.39
N ASN A 54 -2.83 51.29 6.61
CA ASN A 54 -2.78 52.49 7.45
C ASN A 54 -3.59 53.66 6.89
N LYS A 55 -3.60 53.84 5.56
CA LYS A 55 -4.46 54.82 4.89
C LYS A 55 -5.95 54.53 5.18
N MET A 56 -6.32 53.26 5.09
CA MET A 56 -7.66 52.78 5.36
C MET A 56 -8.07 52.92 6.82
N ILE A 57 -7.19 52.52 7.77
CA ILE A 57 -7.41 52.65 9.22
C ILE A 57 -7.59 54.12 9.57
N THR A 58 -6.71 54.99 9.08
CA THR A 58 -6.79 56.43 9.33
C THR A 58 -8.11 57.02 8.87
N ALA A 59 -8.58 56.65 7.64
CA ALA A 59 -9.86 57.11 7.12
C ALA A 59 -11.04 56.62 7.96
N ALA A 60 -10.98 55.36 8.44
CA ALA A 60 -12.04 54.76 9.25
C ALA A 60 -12.08 55.37 10.69
N LEU A 61 -10.92 55.62 11.31
CA LEU A 61 -10.84 56.26 12.61
C LEU A 61 -11.42 57.68 12.57
N ARG A 62 -11.17 58.44 11.51
CA ARG A 62 -11.78 59.80 11.31
C ARG A 62 -13.30 59.76 11.22
N ARG A 63 -13.89 58.60 10.91
CA ARG A 63 -15.35 58.41 10.71
C ARG A 63 -16.02 57.65 11.85
N GLY A 64 -15.33 57.46 12.99
CA GLY A 64 -15.90 56.93 14.21
C GLY A 64 -15.57 55.44 14.54
N LEU A 65 -14.69 54.83 13.76
CA LEU A 65 -14.11 53.54 14.14
C LEU A 65 -13.29 53.72 15.46
N SER A 66 -13.63 53.01 16.52
CA SER A 66 -12.97 53.16 17.81
C SER A 66 -12.11 51.94 18.18
N LYS A 67 -12.45 50.77 17.64
CA LYS A 67 -11.74 49.51 17.89
C LYS A 67 -11.47 48.76 16.57
N TRP A 68 -10.26 48.30 16.44
CA TRP A 68 -9.90 47.39 15.35
C TRP A 68 -8.80 46.43 15.79
N GLU A 69 -8.85 45.24 15.25
CA GLU A 69 -7.88 44.19 15.51
C GLU A 69 -7.43 43.52 14.21
N ILE A 70 -6.37 42.72 14.30
CA ILE A 70 -5.81 42.05 13.15
C ILE A 70 -5.82 40.53 13.39
N TYR A 71 -6.15 39.78 12.36
CA TYR A 71 -6.16 38.33 12.37
C TYR A 71 -5.48 37.79 11.11
N SER A 72 -4.96 36.58 11.20
CA SER A 72 -4.55 35.83 10.01
C SER A 72 -5.77 35.16 9.38
N SER A 73 -5.81 35.08 8.04
CA SER A 73 -6.77 34.24 7.35
C SER A 73 -6.51 32.75 7.51
N SER A 74 -5.28 32.38 7.91
CA SER A 74 -4.79 31.02 7.96
C SER A 74 -4.79 30.43 9.36
N LEU A 75 -5.17 29.16 9.46
CA LEU A 75 -5.05 28.37 10.69
C LEU A 75 -3.58 28.16 11.10
N THR A 76 -2.67 28.05 10.13
CA THR A 76 -1.25 27.72 10.37
C THR A 76 -0.34 28.94 10.50
N TRP A 77 -0.90 30.15 10.43
CA TRP A 77 -0.18 31.39 10.62
C TRP A 77 -0.92 32.32 11.56
N GLN A 78 -0.17 33.01 12.38
CA GLN A 78 -0.67 34.03 13.30
C GLN A 78 -0.18 35.42 12.86
N ALA A 79 -1.09 36.38 12.80
CA ALA A 79 -0.78 37.76 12.54
C ALA A 79 -0.66 38.52 13.87
N THR A 80 0.41 39.33 14.04
CA THR A 80 0.62 40.23 15.17
C THR A 80 1.05 41.59 14.71
N ILE A 81 0.67 42.65 15.43
CA ILE A 81 1.06 44.03 15.11
C ILE A 81 1.49 44.80 16.34
N THR A 82 2.30 45.83 16.11
CA THR A 82 2.46 46.94 17.03
C THR A 82 1.70 48.16 16.50
N LYS A 83 0.95 48.83 17.35
CA LYS A 83 0.20 50.05 17.01
C LYS A 83 0.95 51.28 17.46
N ASN A 84 1.01 52.27 16.58
CA ASN A 84 1.47 53.60 16.97
C ASN A 84 0.50 54.20 18.01
N LYS A 85 0.99 54.60 19.16
CA LYS A 85 0.17 55.08 20.28
C LYS A 85 -0.61 56.35 19.96
N ALA A 86 -0.04 57.24 19.13
CA ALA A 86 -0.66 58.52 18.79
C ALA A 86 -1.70 58.41 17.66
N THR A 87 -1.37 57.66 16.61
CA THR A 87 -2.19 57.58 15.42
C THR A 87 -3.10 56.35 15.38
N GLN A 88 -2.88 55.40 16.26
CA GLN A 88 -3.57 54.09 16.28
C GLN A 88 -3.46 53.33 14.95
N THR A 89 -2.44 53.62 14.16
CA THR A 89 -2.11 52.91 12.91
C THR A 89 -1.09 51.82 13.18
N ILE A 90 -0.88 50.92 12.19
CA ILE A 90 0.11 49.84 12.26
C ILE A 90 1.51 50.46 12.20
N GLU A 91 2.34 50.21 13.20
CA GLU A 91 3.76 50.55 13.21
C GLU A 91 4.60 49.39 12.61
N ASN A 92 4.35 48.17 13.08
CA ASN A 92 4.95 46.97 12.54
C ASN A 92 3.89 45.87 12.46
N ALA A 93 4.02 45.00 11.47
CA ALA A 93 3.19 43.81 11.33
C ALA A 93 4.06 42.58 11.05
N TYR A 94 3.71 41.47 11.67
CA TYR A 94 4.45 40.22 11.64
C TYR A 94 3.49 39.08 11.37
N MET A 95 3.95 38.11 10.56
CA MET A 95 3.33 36.82 10.39
C MET A 95 4.25 35.76 11.01
N THR A 96 3.73 34.97 11.92
CA THR A 96 4.46 33.88 12.60
C THR A 96 3.77 32.56 12.31
N LYS A 97 4.55 31.57 11.81
CA LYS A 97 4.01 30.24 11.57
C LYS A 97 3.70 29.53 12.88
N VAL A 98 2.51 28.96 12.98
CA VAL A 98 2.12 28.04 14.04
C VAL A 98 2.69 26.66 13.71
N PRO A 99 3.51 26.05 14.59
CA PRO A 99 4.07 24.72 14.33
C PRO A 99 2.97 23.66 14.13
N TYR A 100 3.16 22.77 13.16
CA TYR A 100 2.18 21.71 12.90
C TYR A 100 1.95 20.79 14.10
N THR A 101 2.94 20.64 14.98
CA THR A 101 2.85 19.86 16.23
C THR A 101 1.79 20.40 17.20
N VAL A 102 1.46 21.68 17.14
CA VAL A 102 0.38 22.28 17.95
C VAL A 102 -0.97 21.64 17.63
N PHE A 103 -1.22 21.33 16.36
CA PHE A 103 -2.46 20.71 15.91
C PHE A 103 -2.54 19.20 16.21
N ALA A 104 -1.43 18.58 16.58
CA ALA A 104 -1.34 17.21 17.04
C ALA A 104 -1.34 17.07 18.57
N ALA A 105 -1.38 18.17 19.32
CA ALA A 105 -1.37 18.18 20.78
C ALA A 105 -2.77 18.04 21.42
N ASP A 106 -3.83 17.90 20.62
CA ASP A 106 -5.19 17.70 21.09
C ASP A 106 -5.33 16.33 21.80
N LYS A 107 -6.17 16.27 22.84
CA LYS A 107 -6.42 15.05 23.65
C LYS A 107 -6.87 13.83 22.81
N ASN A 108 -7.38 14.06 21.63
CA ASN A 108 -7.83 13.03 20.70
C ASN A 108 -6.77 12.61 19.65
N THR A 109 -5.58 13.23 19.66
CA THR A 109 -4.51 12.89 18.74
C THR A 109 -3.53 11.90 19.38
N THR A 110 -3.05 10.98 18.57
CA THR A 110 -2.08 9.98 19.03
C THR A 110 -0.65 10.54 18.97
N ARG A 111 0.26 9.92 19.73
CA ARG A 111 1.70 10.19 19.60
C ARG A 111 2.19 9.99 18.17
N ASP A 112 1.55 9.09 17.41
CA ASP A 112 1.87 8.84 16.01
C ASP A 112 1.64 10.08 15.14
N THR A 113 0.52 10.76 15.31
CA THR A 113 0.23 12.02 14.61
C THR A 113 1.25 13.12 15.01
N TYR A 114 1.62 13.19 16.29
CA TYR A 114 2.66 14.13 16.75
C TYR A 114 4.01 13.85 16.07
N ASN A 115 4.47 12.60 16.04
CA ASN A 115 5.74 12.24 15.41
C ASN A 115 5.74 12.55 13.91
N PHE A 116 4.61 12.33 13.23
CA PHE A 116 4.45 12.72 11.83
C PHE A 116 4.51 14.24 11.65
N THR A 117 3.75 15.00 12.45
CA THR A 117 3.70 16.47 12.34
C THR A 117 5.02 17.12 12.74
N ASP A 118 5.79 16.54 13.66
CA ASP A 118 7.15 16.97 13.96
C ASP A 118 8.07 16.80 12.74
N GLY A 119 8.00 15.68 12.06
CA GLY A 119 8.71 15.48 10.79
C GLY A 119 8.29 16.45 9.70
N LEU A 120 6.99 16.74 9.59
CA LEU A 120 6.47 17.74 8.65
C LEU A 120 6.97 19.15 8.97
N GLU A 121 7.02 19.50 10.28
CA GLU A 121 7.54 20.79 10.74
C GLU A 121 9.04 20.95 10.45
N GLN A 122 9.83 19.88 10.55
CA GLN A 122 11.25 19.89 10.21
C GLN A 122 11.49 20.02 8.69
N ARG A 123 10.54 19.60 7.86
CA ARG A 123 10.60 19.79 6.40
C ARG A 123 10.20 21.17 5.95
N TYR A 124 9.37 21.86 6.74
CA TYR A 124 8.95 23.23 6.43
C TYR A 124 10.14 24.20 6.48
N GLY A 125 10.33 24.94 5.40
CA GLY A 125 11.40 25.94 5.29
C GLY A 125 12.72 25.40 4.73
N VAL A 126 12.81 24.09 4.47
CA VAL A 126 13.98 23.44 3.83
C VAL A 126 13.76 23.25 2.33
N GLU A 127 12.52 23.27 1.90
CA GLU A 127 12.12 23.12 0.51
C GLU A 127 12.56 24.31 -0.36
N ALA A 128 12.86 24.08 -1.64
CA ALA A 128 13.16 25.16 -2.56
C ALA A 128 11.90 25.98 -2.89
N ILE A 129 12.04 27.31 -2.93
CA ILE A 129 10.96 28.21 -3.37
C ILE A 129 10.57 27.83 -4.83
N GLY A 130 9.27 27.73 -5.10
CA GLY A 130 8.75 27.30 -6.40
C GLY A 130 8.79 25.80 -6.64
N SER A 131 9.27 24.99 -5.68
CA SER A 131 9.18 23.54 -5.77
C SER A 131 7.77 23.02 -5.51
N ARG A 132 7.50 21.81 -5.97
CA ARG A 132 6.24 21.11 -5.74
C ARG A 132 5.99 20.86 -4.23
N GLU A 133 7.07 20.62 -3.45
CA GLU A 133 6.98 20.49 -1.98
C GLU A 133 6.58 21.83 -1.33
N LYS A 134 7.11 22.96 -1.84
CA LYS A 134 6.69 24.30 -1.40
C LYS A 134 5.22 24.56 -1.70
N GLU A 135 4.74 24.13 -2.86
CA GLU A 135 3.34 24.24 -3.23
C GLU A 135 2.43 23.47 -2.26
N LEU A 136 2.82 22.25 -1.84
CA LEU A 136 2.13 21.50 -0.80
C LEU A 136 2.02 22.31 0.51
N PHE A 137 3.12 22.91 0.97
CA PHE A 137 3.10 23.73 2.16
C PHE A 137 2.26 25.00 1.98
N ASN A 138 2.23 25.57 0.79
CA ASN A 138 1.34 26.69 0.49
C ASN A 138 -0.13 26.30 0.62
N LYS A 139 -0.52 25.10 0.15
CA LYS A 139 -1.88 24.55 0.34
C LYS A 139 -2.22 24.42 1.83
N LEU A 140 -1.30 23.92 2.66
CA LEU A 140 -1.49 23.87 4.12
C LEU A 140 -1.59 25.26 4.76
N ASN A 141 -0.84 26.23 4.24
CA ASN A 141 -0.88 27.62 4.72
C ASN A 141 -2.18 28.33 4.32
N ASP A 142 -2.80 27.95 3.22
CA ASP A 142 -4.06 28.56 2.74
C ASP A 142 -5.31 27.99 3.48
N ILE A 143 -5.16 27.00 4.37
CA ILE A 143 -6.27 26.47 5.18
C ILE A 143 -6.76 27.56 6.15
N GLY A 144 -8.06 27.88 6.10
CA GLY A 144 -8.69 28.89 6.90
C GLY A 144 -8.84 28.55 8.38
N ASN A 145 -9.00 29.56 9.24
CA ASN A 145 -9.08 29.40 10.70
C ASN A 145 -10.16 28.42 11.17
N ASN A 146 -11.26 28.27 10.44
CA ASN A 146 -12.37 27.38 10.77
C ASN A 146 -12.27 26.01 10.08
N GLU A 147 -11.21 25.72 9.36
CA GLU A 147 -11.06 24.55 8.51
C GLU A 147 -10.08 23.51 9.10
N GLY A 148 -9.97 23.42 10.42
CA GLY A 148 -9.07 22.48 11.11
C GLY A 148 -9.30 21.00 10.73
N ILE A 149 -10.48 20.65 10.26
CA ILE A 149 -10.80 19.31 9.76
C ILE A 149 -9.98 19.01 8.48
N LEU A 150 -9.84 19.97 7.56
CA LEU A 150 -9.03 19.81 6.34
C LEU A 150 -7.56 19.61 6.66
N LEU A 151 -7.03 20.31 7.67
CA LEU A 151 -5.65 20.11 8.10
C LEU A 151 -5.41 18.71 8.67
N LYS A 152 -6.32 18.22 9.51
CA LYS A 152 -6.27 16.86 10.06
C LYS A 152 -6.37 15.79 8.96
N GLN A 153 -7.25 15.99 7.99
CA GLN A 153 -7.38 15.11 6.83
C GLN A 153 -6.09 15.10 5.99
N ALA A 154 -5.49 16.26 5.73
CA ALA A 154 -4.23 16.34 5.00
C ALA A 154 -3.10 15.60 5.73
N PHE A 155 -3.02 15.68 7.07
CA PHE A 155 -2.05 14.91 7.85
C PHE A 155 -2.29 13.41 7.71
N ASP A 156 -3.52 12.95 7.85
CA ASP A 156 -3.90 11.55 7.74
C ASP A 156 -3.54 10.97 6.37
N GLU A 157 -3.88 11.67 5.29
CA GLU A 157 -3.55 11.30 3.91
C GLU A 157 -2.03 11.19 3.68
N MET A 158 -1.24 12.08 4.28
CA MET A 158 0.22 12.09 4.14
C MET A 158 0.92 11.02 4.96
N MET A 159 0.31 10.44 6.01
CA MET A 159 0.93 9.46 6.92
C MET A 159 1.26 8.11 6.27
N GLY A 160 0.84 7.86 5.02
CA GLY A 160 1.29 6.67 4.28
C GLY A 160 0.54 5.40 4.61
N HIS A 161 -0.75 5.46 4.81
CA HIS A 161 -1.66 4.35 5.08
C HIS A 161 -1.59 3.24 4.01
N GLN A 162 -1.10 3.55 2.80
CA GLN A 162 -0.83 2.60 1.74
C GLN A 162 0.18 1.50 2.15
N TYR A 163 1.01 1.76 3.15
CA TYR A 163 1.97 0.78 3.68
C TYR A 163 1.42 -0.08 4.83
N ALA A 164 0.20 0.20 5.30
CA ALA A 164 -0.41 -0.50 6.43
C ALA A 164 -0.52 -2.03 6.20
N ASN A 165 -0.91 -2.45 5.00
CA ASN A 165 -1.13 -3.84 4.61
C ASN A 165 -0.03 -4.43 3.69
N ILE A 166 1.21 -3.94 3.78
CA ILE A 166 2.34 -4.37 2.95
C ILE A 166 2.62 -5.88 3.09
N HIS A 167 2.51 -6.45 4.30
CA HIS A 167 2.74 -7.87 4.56
C HIS A 167 1.73 -8.76 3.82
N GLN A 168 0.46 -8.36 3.81
CA GLN A 168 -0.59 -9.10 3.12
C GLN A 168 -0.40 -9.09 1.61
N ARG A 169 0.04 -7.96 1.04
CA ARG A 169 0.31 -7.86 -0.40
C ARG A 169 1.48 -8.74 -0.82
N VAL A 170 2.56 -8.73 -0.04
CA VAL A 170 3.73 -9.58 -0.28
C VAL A 170 3.33 -11.05 -0.17
N GLN A 171 2.63 -11.46 0.90
CA GLN A 171 2.16 -12.83 1.08
C GLN A 171 1.22 -13.27 -0.04
N SER A 172 0.27 -12.40 -0.45
CA SER A 172 -0.68 -12.74 -1.52
C SER A 172 0.02 -12.96 -2.86
N THR A 173 1.10 -12.22 -3.15
CA THR A 173 1.89 -12.38 -4.37
C THR A 173 2.63 -13.71 -4.38
N GLY A 174 3.32 -14.07 -3.28
CA GLY A 174 4.00 -15.36 -3.17
C GLY A 174 3.04 -16.56 -3.21
N ASN A 175 1.84 -16.41 -2.65
CA ASN A 175 0.81 -17.45 -2.67
C ASN A 175 0.30 -17.78 -4.09
N ILE A 176 0.33 -16.84 -5.02
CA ILE A 176 -0.03 -17.11 -6.41
C ILE A 176 0.95 -18.14 -7.00
N LEU A 177 2.26 -17.93 -6.85
CA LEU A 177 3.27 -18.88 -7.32
C LEU A 177 3.13 -20.25 -6.66
N ASP A 178 2.89 -20.31 -5.34
CA ASP A 178 2.70 -21.58 -4.63
C ASP A 178 1.57 -22.43 -5.21
N LYS A 179 0.46 -21.78 -5.57
CA LYS A 179 -0.70 -22.44 -6.16
C LYS A 179 -0.39 -22.94 -7.55
N GLU A 180 0.28 -22.14 -8.36
CA GLU A 180 0.65 -22.52 -9.72
C GLU A 180 1.65 -23.70 -9.72
N PHE A 181 2.58 -23.77 -8.76
CA PHE A 181 3.42 -24.94 -8.57
C PHE A 181 2.65 -26.18 -8.12
N ASN A 182 1.66 -26.04 -7.25
CA ASN A 182 0.79 -27.14 -6.87
C ASN A 182 0.00 -27.69 -8.06
N TYR A 183 -0.46 -26.84 -8.98
CA TYR A 183 -1.09 -27.31 -10.24
C TYR A 183 -0.10 -28.11 -11.07
N LEU A 184 1.11 -27.58 -11.33
CA LEU A 184 2.11 -28.31 -12.12
C LEU A 184 2.51 -29.64 -11.49
N LYS A 185 2.57 -29.73 -10.14
CA LYS A 185 2.87 -30.95 -9.41
C LYS A 185 1.74 -31.99 -9.55
N ASN A 186 0.49 -31.54 -9.44
CA ASN A 186 -0.67 -32.43 -9.41
C ASN A 186 -1.21 -32.77 -10.80
N ASP A 187 -0.97 -31.88 -11.79
CA ASP A 187 -1.27 -32.16 -13.19
C ASP A 187 -0.29 -33.22 -13.73
N TRP A 188 -0.83 -34.25 -14.41
CA TRP A 188 -0.05 -35.28 -15.08
C TRP A 188 0.82 -36.19 -14.16
N SER A 189 0.30 -36.66 -13.07
CA SER A 189 0.97 -37.73 -12.28
C SER A 189 0.85 -39.09 -13.00
N THR A 190 1.53 -39.28 -14.10
CA THR A 190 1.60 -40.55 -14.84
C THR A 190 3.03 -40.99 -15.03
N ALA A 191 3.30 -42.13 -14.42
CA ALA A 191 4.38 -43.12 -14.61
C ALA A 191 5.76 -42.66 -15.17
N SER A 192 6.78 -42.77 -14.31
CA SER A 192 8.17 -43.17 -14.58
C SER A 192 8.93 -42.55 -15.77
N LYS A 193 8.85 -41.20 -15.95
CA LYS A 193 9.69 -40.50 -16.94
C LYS A 193 10.12 -39.13 -16.45
N LYS A 194 11.21 -38.63 -16.98
CA LYS A 194 11.61 -37.23 -16.83
C LYS A 194 10.64 -36.35 -17.60
N SER A 195 10.15 -35.29 -16.98
CA SER A 195 9.26 -34.35 -17.65
C SER A 195 9.58 -32.91 -17.33
N ASN A 196 9.35 -32.05 -18.29
CA ASN A 196 9.38 -30.59 -18.12
C ASN A 196 7.96 -30.07 -18.30
N LYS A 197 7.53 -29.24 -17.35
CA LYS A 197 6.20 -28.64 -17.33
C LYS A 197 6.38 -27.13 -17.29
N ILE A 198 5.68 -26.42 -18.14
CA ILE A 198 5.63 -24.95 -18.15
C ILE A 198 4.17 -24.51 -18.14
N LYS A 199 3.89 -23.42 -17.44
CA LYS A 199 2.55 -22.87 -17.33
C LYS A 199 2.57 -21.37 -17.26
N THR A 200 1.67 -20.73 -18.00
CA THR A 200 1.36 -19.31 -17.88
C THR A 200 0.02 -19.12 -17.18
N PHE A 201 -0.12 -18.04 -16.44
CA PHE A 201 -1.31 -17.79 -15.66
C PHE A 201 -1.62 -16.30 -15.52
N GLY A 202 -2.90 -16.01 -15.25
CA GLY A 202 -3.41 -14.74 -14.82
C GLY A 202 -4.23 -14.87 -13.54
N SER A 203 -4.20 -13.87 -12.69
CA SER A 203 -4.94 -13.83 -11.43
C SER A 203 -5.48 -12.43 -11.16
N ARG A 204 -6.69 -12.37 -10.61
CA ARG A 204 -7.29 -11.12 -10.12
C ARG A 204 -7.80 -11.33 -8.69
N GLY A 205 -7.50 -10.38 -7.81
CA GLY A 205 -7.96 -10.40 -6.43
C GLY A 205 -8.45 -9.05 -5.95
N GLU A 206 -9.09 -9.07 -4.80
CA GLU A 206 -9.57 -7.88 -4.11
C GLU A 206 -9.32 -8.01 -2.60
N TYR A 207 -8.98 -6.92 -1.97
CA TYR A 207 -8.87 -6.81 -0.52
C TYR A 207 -9.82 -5.71 -0.05
N LYS A 208 -10.72 -6.05 0.86
CA LYS A 208 -11.66 -5.14 1.50
C LYS A 208 -11.55 -5.27 3.01
N THR A 209 -11.66 -4.16 3.72
CA THR A 209 -11.64 -4.11 5.18
C THR A 209 -12.50 -2.96 5.70
N ASN A 210 -13.07 -3.15 6.89
CA ASN A 210 -13.72 -2.08 7.64
C ASN A 210 -12.78 -1.44 8.67
N THR A 211 -11.50 -1.81 8.67
CA THR A 211 -10.51 -1.24 9.58
C THR A 211 -10.11 0.16 9.12
N ALA A 212 -10.41 1.16 9.95
CA ALA A 212 -10.04 2.55 9.66
C ALA A 212 -8.53 2.70 9.43
N GLY A 213 -8.14 3.44 8.40
CA GLY A 213 -6.75 3.69 8.02
C GLY A 213 -6.05 2.54 7.30
N VAL A 214 -6.70 1.39 7.10
CA VAL A 214 -6.20 0.32 6.23
C VAL A 214 -6.92 0.39 4.89
N ILE A 215 -6.17 0.62 3.82
CA ILE A 215 -6.76 0.95 2.51
C ILE A 215 -7.08 -0.32 1.73
N ASP A 216 -8.27 -0.38 1.17
CA ASP A 216 -8.71 -1.39 0.22
C ASP A 216 -7.88 -1.35 -1.06
N TYR A 217 -7.75 -2.49 -1.73
CA TYR A 217 -7.12 -2.56 -3.04
C TYR A 217 -7.70 -3.68 -3.92
N THR A 218 -7.47 -3.57 -5.21
CA THR A 218 -7.59 -4.66 -6.17
C THR A 218 -6.21 -5.00 -6.72
N ASN A 219 -5.99 -6.25 -7.11
CA ASN A 219 -4.75 -6.65 -7.76
C ASN A 219 -4.99 -7.49 -9.00
N ASN A 220 -4.08 -7.35 -9.96
CA ASN A 220 -3.99 -8.19 -11.14
C ASN A 220 -2.56 -8.71 -11.25
N ALA A 221 -2.43 -10.02 -11.41
CA ALA A 221 -1.14 -10.67 -11.55
C ALA A 221 -1.11 -11.57 -12.76
N TYR A 222 0.07 -11.72 -13.36
CA TYR A 222 0.37 -12.66 -14.41
C TYR A 222 1.80 -13.14 -14.29
N GLY A 223 2.03 -14.36 -14.78
CA GLY A 223 3.35 -14.94 -14.63
C GLY A 223 3.51 -16.24 -15.38
N VAL A 224 4.66 -16.83 -15.13
CA VAL A 224 5.07 -18.11 -15.68
C VAL A 224 5.72 -18.94 -14.60
N VAL A 225 5.43 -20.22 -14.60
CA VAL A 225 6.06 -21.23 -13.75
C VAL A 225 6.58 -22.37 -14.59
N TYR A 226 7.68 -22.94 -14.15
CA TYR A 226 8.34 -24.07 -14.74
C TYR A 226 8.65 -25.11 -13.66
N MET A 227 8.55 -26.39 -14.02
CA MET A 227 8.89 -27.52 -13.16
C MET A 227 9.58 -28.60 -13.97
N HIS A 228 10.72 -29.05 -13.46
CA HIS A 228 11.38 -30.26 -13.91
C HIS A 228 11.15 -31.37 -12.89
N GLU A 229 10.67 -32.50 -13.36
CA GLU A 229 10.27 -33.60 -12.52
C GLU A 229 10.93 -34.89 -13.00
N ASN A 230 11.42 -35.68 -12.05
CA ASN A 230 11.94 -37.01 -12.27
C ASN A 230 11.10 -37.99 -11.43
N GLU A 231 10.19 -38.69 -12.07
CA GLU A 231 9.35 -39.71 -11.45
C GLU A 231 10.11 -41.05 -11.36
N GLY A 232 10.16 -41.62 -10.19
CA GLY A 232 10.77 -42.94 -10.00
C GLY A 232 9.86 -44.06 -10.50
N LEU A 233 10.42 -45.31 -10.64
CA LEU A 233 9.70 -46.53 -11.02
C LEU A 233 8.49 -46.86 -10.12
N ARG A 234 8.39 -46.30 -8.92
CA ARG A 234 7.25 -46.41 -8.01
C ARG A 234 6.31 -45.23 -8.19
N LEU A 235 5.04 -45.47 -8.46
CA LEU A 235 3.98 -44.47 -8.46
C LEU A 235 4.05 -43.65 -7.16
N GLY A 236 4.00 -42.33 -7.26
CA GLY A 236 4.07 -41.42 -6.11
C GLY A 236 5.47 -41.10 -5.60
N LYS A 237 6.56 -41.71 -6.14
CA LYS A 237 7.93 -41.33 -5.85
C LYS A 237 8.41 -40.34 -6.91
N GLY A 238 8.50 -39.09 -6.54
CA GLY A 238 8.98 -38.03 -7.45
C GLY A 238 9.97 -37.11 -6.74
N THR A 239 10.90 -36.57 -7.51
CA THR A 239 11.75 -35.46 -7.11
C THR A 239 11.75 -34.42 -8.21
N GLY A 240 11.75 -33.16 -7.85
CA GLY A 240 11.79 -32.12 -8.84
C GLY A 240 12.30 -30.80 -8.29
N TRP A 241 12.55 -29.90 -9.19
CA TRP A 241 12.78 -28.50 -8.88
C TRP A 241 11.83 -27.63 -9.71
N TYR A 242 11.55 -26.48 -9.19
CA TYR A 242 10.62 -25.54 -9.82
C TYR A 242 11.12 -24.12 -9.71
N THR A 243 10.74 -23.30 -10.66
CA THR A 243 10.99 -21.86 -10.66
C THR A 243 9.82 -21.11 -11.29
N GLY A 244 9.65 -19.87 -10.92
CA GLY A 244 8.61 -19.04 -11.49
C GLY A 244 8.77 -17.58 -11.18
N PHE A 245 8.06 -16.79 -11.98
CA PHE A 245 8.00 -15.35 -11.87
C PHE A 245 6.54 -14.89 -11.88
N VAL A 246 6.22 -13.92 -11.04
CA VAL A 246 4.92 -13.25 -11.04
C VAL A 246 5.12 -11.74 -10.99
N TYR A 247 4.42 -11.05 -11.87
CA TYR A 247 4.27 -9.60 -11.82
C TYR A 247 2.85 -9.30 -11.34
N ASN A 248 2.73 -8.58 -10.21
CA ASN A 248 1.47 -8.26 -9.57
C ASN A 248 1.34 -6.75 -9.42
N THR A 249 0.21 -6.21 -9.85
CA THR A 249 -0.11 -4.78 -9.75
C THR A 249 -1.26 -4.58 -8.79
N PHE A 250 -1.03 -3.78 -7.77
CA PHE A 250 -2.03 -3.36 -6.79
C PHE A 250 -2.51 -1.95 -7.11
N LYS A 251 -3.83 -1.77 -7.13
CA LYS A 251 -4.51 -0.48 -7.30
C LYS A 251 -5.29 -0.20 -6.01
N PHE A 252 -4.85 0.80 -5.27
CA PHE A 252 -5.50 1.20 -4.03
C PHE A 252 -6.79 1.96 -4.29
N LYS A 253 -7.74 1.84 -3.36
CA LYS A 253 -9.02 2.56 -3.40
C LYS A 253 -8.99 3.85 -2.59
N ASP A 254 -7.81 4.41 -2.39
CA ASP A 254 -7.58 5.73 -1.82
C ASP A 254 -7.97 6.85 -2.81
N ILE A 255 -8.13 8.07 -2.30
CA ILE A 255 -8.52 9.24 -3.10
C ILE A 255 -7.50 9.49 -4.22
N GLY A 256 -6.21 9.35 -3.91
CA GLY A 256 -5.11 9.55 -4.86
C GLY A 256 -4.98 8.44 -5.90
N LYS A 257 -5.64 7.29 -5.73
CA LYS A 257 -5.48 6.09 -6.56
C LYS A 257 -4.02 5.66 -6.64
N SER A 258 -3.43 5.40 -5.49
CA SER A 258 -2.08 4.88 -5.35
C SER A 258 -1.92 3.55 -6.07
N LYS A 259 -0.68 3.23 -6.46
CA LYS A 259 -0.37 2.02 -7.21
C LYS A 259 0.91 1.39 -6.68
N GLU A 260 0.92 0.06 -6.59
CA GLU A 260 2.15 -0.69 -6.33
C GLU A 260 2.35 -1.77 -7.38
N GLU A 261 3.59 -1.98 -7.78
CA GLU A 261 4.03 -3.01 -8.72
C GLU A 261 5.01 -3.92 -8.00
N MET A 262 4.74 -5.22 -7.98
CA MET A 262 5.57 -6.24 -7.37
C MET A 262 6.01 -7.25 -8.44
N LEU A 263 7.30 -7.49 -8.52
CA LEU A 263 7.89 -8.60 -9.28
C LEU A 263 8.50 -9.57 -8.28
N GLU A 264 8.04 -10.81 -8.26
CA GLU A 264 8.58 -11.87 -7.40
C GLU A 264 9.06 -13.03 -8.24
N ALA A 265 10.24 -13.55 -7.88
CA ALA A 265 10.82 -14.77 -8.40
C ALA A 265 10.89 -15.80 -7.27
N LYS A 266 10.62 -17.06 -7.58
CA LYS A 266 10.68 -18.18 -6.63
C LYS A 266 11.39 -19.37 -7.26
N VAL A 267 12.25 -20.02 -6.47
CA VAL A 267 12.94 -21.27 -6.85
C VAL A 267 12.80 -22.25 -5.69
N GLY A 268 12.48 -23.50 -5.99
CA GLY A 268 12.30 -24.52 -4.99
C GLY A 268 12.59 -25.92 -5.48
N ILE A 269 12.62 -26.84 -4.53
CA ILE A 269 12.78 -28.27 -4.73
C ILE A 269 11.70 -29.01 -3.97
N TYR A 270 11.34 -30.18 -4.46
CA TYR A 270 10.43 -31.08 -3.73
C TYR A 270 10.83 -32.55 -3.86
N LYS A 271 10.37 -33.35 -2.89
CA LYS A 271 10.48 -34.80 -2.91
C LYS A 271 9.18 -35.42 -2.42
N SER A 272 8.63 -36.36 -3.17
CA SER A 272 7.47 -37.15 -2.80
C SER A 272 7.91 -38.60 -2.52
N ILE A 273 7.45 -39.16 -1.40
CA ILE A 273 7.84 -40.48 -0.90
C ILE A 273 6.57 -41.26 -0.61
N PRO A 274 6.35 -42.41 -1.25
CA PRO A 274 5.25 -43.30 -0.92
C PRO A 274 5.60 -44.12 0.35
N PHE A 275 4.63 -44.26 1.28
CA PHE A 275 4.80 -45.01 2.53
C PHE A 275 4.25 -46.43 2.48
N ASP A 276 3.32 -46.71 1.56
CA ASP A 276 2.68 -48.02 1.46
C ASP A 276 3.07 -48.76 0.17
N TYR A 277 2.83 -50.09 0.17
CA TYR A 277 3.11 -50.96 -1.01
C TYR A 277 2.30 -50.57 -2.23
N ASN A 278 1.08 -50.06 -2.01
CA ASN A 278 0.18 -49.65 -3.08
C ASN A 278 0.44 -48.24 -3.60
N ASN A 279 1.47 -47.56 -3.00
CA ASN A 279 1.83 -46.13 -3.31
C ASN A 279 0.64 -45.20 -3.16
N SER A 280 -0.34 -45.53 -2.32
CA SER A 280 -1.54 -44.72 -2.13
C SER A 280 -1.33 -43.61 -1.10
N LEU A 281 -0.48 -43.84 -0.09
CA LEU A 281 -0.12 -42.88 0.94
C LEU A 281 1.21 -42.22 0.59
N ASN A 282 1.18 -40.93 0.29
CA ASN A 282 2.35 -40.16 -0.15
C ASN A 282 2.65 -39.00 0.78
N TRP A 283 3.92 -38.89 1.17
CA TRP A 283 4.45 -37.73 1.87
C TRP A 283 5.27 -36.87 0.92
N THR A 284 4.92 -35.60 0.78
CA THR A 284 5.63 -34.63 -0.05
C THR A 284 6.21 -33.52 0.81
N VAL A 285 7.51 -33.30 0.68
CA VAL A 285 8.24 -32.19 1.31
C VAL A 285 8.72 -31.27 0.20
N SER A 286 8.51 -29.97 0.35
CA SER A 286 9.06 -28.96 -0.56
C SER A 286 9.65 -27.80 0.22
N GLY A 287 10.72 -27.22 -0.33
CA GLY A 287 11.35 -26.02 0.20
C GLY A 287 11.63 -25.03 -0.94
N ASP A 288 11.43 -23.76 -0.68
CA ASP A 288 11.65 -22.70 -1.66
C ASP A 288 12.26 -21.44 -1.04
N ILE A 289 12.89 -20.67 -1.91
CA ILE A 289 13.34 -19.31 -1.64
C ILE A 289 12.67 -18.37 -2.62
N SER A 290 12.37 -17.15 -2.17
CA SER A 290 11.76 -16.11 -2.99
C SER A 290 12.48 -14.78 -2.86
N LEU A 291 12.50 -14.03 -3.96
CA LEU A 291 13.08 -12.70 -4.08
C LEU A 291 12.05 -11.80 -4.75
N GLY A 292 11.78 -10.65 -4.14
CA GLY A 292 10.85 -9.66 -4.71
C GLY A 292 11.47 -8.28 -4.87
N TYR A 293 11.07 -7.60 -5.94
CA TYR A 293 11.37 -6.20 -6.20
C TYR A 293 10.09 -5.41 -6.37
N ASN A 294 9.90 -4.38 -5.57
CA ASN A 294 8.63 -3.69 -5.42
C ASN A 294 8.80 -2.18 -5.62
N LYS A 295 7.82 -1.58 -6.32
CA LYS A 295 7.74 -0.15 -6.60
C LYS A 295 6.41 0.39 -6.13
N MET A 296 6.42 1.31 -5.18
CA MET A 296 5.24 2.02 -4.70
C MET A 296 5.19 3.42 -5.29
N ASN A 297 4.04 3.80 -5.81
CA ASN A 297 3.68 5.17 -6.14
C ASN A 297 2.51 5.57 -5.23
N ARG A 298 2.85 6.16 -4.09
CA ARG A 298 1.90 6.68 -3.12
C ARG A 298 1.39 8.03 -3.60
N LYS A 299 0.07 8.21 -3.57
CA LYS A 299 -0.60 9.47 -3.90
C LYS A 299 -1.49 9.85 -2.73
N PHE A 300 -1.57 11.11 -2.41
CA PHE A 300 -2.31 11.61 -1.26
C PHE A 300 -2.88 12.99 -1.55
N LEU A 301 -4.06 13.26 -0.99
CA LEU A 301 -4.77 14.51 -1.14
C LEU A 301 -4.29 15.52 -0.08
N VAL A 302 -3.97 16.73 -0.51
CA VAL A 302 -3.76 17.86 0.39
C VAL A 302 -4.68 18.98 -0.04
N VAL A 303 -5.70 19.23 0.77
CA VAL A 303 -6.78 20.18 0.51
C VAL A 303 -7.57 19.80 -0.76
N ASP A 304 -7.16 20.27 -1.92
CA ASP A 304 -7.83 20.10 -3.22
C ASP A 304 -6.90 19.51 -4.30
N GLU A 305 -5.67 19.14 -3.92
CA GLU A 305 -4.65 18.72 -4.88
C GLU A 305 -4.00 17.39 -4.51
N ILE A 306 -3.72 16.58 -5.53
CA ILE A 306 -3.05 15.27 -5.36
C ILE A 306 -1.54 15.44 -5.50
N PHE A 307 -0.83 15.09 -4.45
CA PHE A 307 0.63 14.97 -4.41
C PHE A 307 1.05 13.51 -4.46
N ASN A 308 2.35 13.25 -4.68
CA ASN A 308 2.83 11.88 -4.79
C ASN A 308 4.23 11.70 -4.20
N ALA A 309 4.52 10.46 -3.79
CA ALA A 309 5.85 10.03 -3.43
C ALA A 309 6.10 8.62 -3.96
N ARG A 310 7.35 8.32 -4.36
CA ARG A 310 7.72 7.05 -4.97
C ARG A 310 8.83 6.36 -4.20
N GLY A 311 8.56 5.12 -3.79
CA GLY A 311 9.47 4.27 -3.05
C GLY A 311 9.75 2.94 -3.75
N ARG A 312 10.86 2.30 -3.34
CA ARG A 312 11.24 0.96 -3.78
C ARG A 312 11.72 0.16 -2.59
N TYR A 313 11.47 -1.15 -2.62
CA TYR A 313 11.96 -2.06 -1.60
C TYR A 313 12.06 -3.49 -2.16
N ASN A 314 12.86 -4.31 -1.48
CA ASN A 314 13.03 -5.72 -1.81
C ASN A 314 12.40 -6.60 -0.74
N THR A 315 12.02 -7.81 -1.13
CA THR A 315 11.55 -8.85 -0.21
C THR A 315 12.36 -10.12 -0.39
N TYR A 316 12.53 -10.88 0.70
CA TYR A 316 13.32 -12.10 0.75
C TYR A 316 12.56 -13.12 1.58
N GLY A 317 12.28 -14.27 0.98
CA GLY A 317 11.49 -15.32 1.62
C GLY A 317 12.17 -16.68 1.60
N VAL A 318 11.82 -17.50 2.59
CA VAL A 318 12.10 -18.93 2.64
C VAL A 318 10.87 -19.65 3.15
N ALA A 319 10.53 -20.77 2.53
CA ALA A 319 9.39 -21.57 2.94
C ALA A 319 9.69 -23.06 2.94
N LEU A 320 8.97 -23.79 3.79
CA LEU A 320 8.96 -25.23 3.88
C LEU A 320 7.51 -25.70 3.94
N LYS A 321 7.12 -26.63 3.06
CA LYS A 321 5.79 -27.25 3.06
C LYS A 321 5.93 -28.76 3.23
N ASN A 322 5.14 -29.32 4.13
CA ASN A 322 4.94 -30.75 4.29
C ASN A 322 3.48 -31.07 3.94
N GLU A 323 3.26 -32.11 3.16
CA GLU A 323 1.94 -32.54 2.72
C GLU A 323 1.87 -34.07 2.80
N LEU A 324 0.82 -34.60 3.43
CA LEU A 324 0.50 -36.02 3.46
C LEU A 324 -0.85 -36.21 2.79
N GLY A 325 -0.89 -37.05 1.76
CA GLY A 325 -2.10 -37.34 1.01
C GLY A 325 -2.26 -38.83 0.74
N LYS A 326 -3.50 -39.30 0.68
CA LYS A 326 -3.81 -40.69 0.40
C LYS A 326 -4.77 -40.81 -0.78
N ASP A 327 -4.38 -41.57 -1.79
CA ASP A 327 -5.18 -41.83 -2.98
C ASP A 327 -6.10 -43.04 -2.76
N PHE A 328 -7.41 -42.83 -2.90
CA PHE A 328 -8.45 -43.87 -2.89
C PHE A 328 -9.01 -44.00 -4.28
N ARG A 329 -8.84 -45.20 -4.88
CA ARG A 329 -9.43 -45.51 -6.18
C ARG A 329 -10.90 -45.87 -5.97
N LEU A 330 -11.80 -45.02 -6.47
CA LEU A 330 -13.25 -45.23 -6.39
C LEU A 330 -13.77 -46.10 -7.55
N THR A 331 -13.26 -45.84 -8.77
CA THR A 331 -13.52 -46.62 -9.97
C THR A 331 -12.23 -46.73 -10.78
N GLU A 332 -12.29 -47.37 -11.93
CA GLU A 332 -11.14 -47.45 -12.85
C GLU A 332 -10.64 -46.07 -13.29
N ASN A 333 -11.55 -45.12 -13.40
CA ASN A 333 -11.28 -43.77 -13.95
C ASN A 333 -11.30 -42.69 -12.89
N ILE A 334 -11.82 -42.96 -11.67
CA ILE A 334 -12.03 -41.93 -10.63
C ILE A 334 -11.21 -42.28 -9.39
N SER A 335 -10.45 -41.33 -8.91
CA SER A 335 -9.78 -41.40 -7.62
C SER A 335 -10.08 -40.18 -6.74
N LEU A 336 -10.11 -40.38 -5.42
CA LEU A 336 -10.28 -39.36 -4.41
C LEU A 336 -9.01 -39.28 -3.58
N ARG A 337 -8.45 -38.08 -3.42
CA ARG A 337 -7.24 -37.85 -2.64
C ARG A 337 -7.48 -36.82 -1.53
N PRO A 338 -7.87 -37.24 -0.31
CA PRO A 338 -7.76 -36.37 0.85
C PRO A 338 -6.30 -36.13 1.20
N TYR A 339 -5.99 -34.92 1.67
CA TYR A 339 -4.67 -34.55 2.11
C TYR A 339 -4.70 -33.54 3.27
N GLY A 340 -3.62 -33.52 4.04
CA GLY A 340 -3.31 -32.50 5.02
C GLY A 340 -1.93 -31.93 4.75
N ALA A 341 -1.78 -30.63 4.91
CA ALA A 341 -0.50 -29.97 4.71
C ALA A 341 -0.25 -28.90 5.76
N ILE A 342 1.01 -28.58 5.96
CA ILE A 342 1.44 -27.43 6.75
C ILE A 342 2.56 -26.71 6.00
N LYS A 343 2.40 -25.39 5.81
CA LYS A 343 3.43 -24.52 5.24
C LYS A 343 3.95 -23.56 6.31
N LEU A 344 5.26 -23.52 6.47
CA LEU A 344 5.99 -22.55 7.27
C LEU A 344 6.67 -21.58 6.32
N GLU A 345 6.53 -20.29 6.54
CA GLU A 345 7.14 -19.25 5.70
C GLU A 345 7.70 -18.14 6.57
N TYR A 346 8.95 -17.78 6.32
CA TYR A 346 9.56 -16.56 6.83
C TYR A 346 9.79 -15.59 5.68
N MET A 347 9.34 -14.35 5.85
CA MET A 347 9.50 -13.30 4.86
C MET A 347 10.06 -12.05 5.50
N LYS A 348 11.14 -11.51 4.94
CA LYS A 348 11.71 -10.20 5.27
C LYS A 348 11.31 -9.19 4.22
N ILE A 349 10.78 -8.07 4.67
CA ILE A 349 10.46 -6.88 3.87
C ILE A 349 11.52 -5.85 4.17
N GLY A 350 12.28 -5.45 3.15
CA GLY A 350 13.32 -4.45 3.28
C GLY A 350 12.76 -3.06 3.56
N LYS A 351 13.60 -2.16 4.06
CA LYS A 351 13.25 -0.76 4.29
C LYS A 351 12.73 -0.12 3.01
N VAL A 352 11.55 0.50 3.07
CA VAL A 352 11.06 1.35 1.99
C VAL A 352 11.66 2.73 2.14
N LYS A 353 12.30 3.23 1.08
CA LYS A 353 12.77 4.61 1.01
C LYS A 353 12.08 5.29 -0.16
N GLU A 354 11.24 6.27 0.13
CA GLU A 354 10.71 7.13 -0.92
C GLU A 354 11.81 8.08 -1.39
N LYS A 355 12.17 8.00 -2.66
CA LYS A 355 13.32 8.73 -3.23
C LYS A 355 12.93 9.99 -4.00
N SER A 356 11.68 10.09 -4.41
CA SER A 356 11.15 11.22 -5.18
C SER A 356 9.72 11.55 -4.77
N GLY A 357 9.31 12.78 -5.04
CA GLY A 357 8.01 13.33 -4.69
C GLY A 357 8.04 14.18 -3.42
N GLU A 358 6.87 14.58 -2.97
CA GLU A 358 6.63 15.51 -1.87
C GLU A 358 6.36 14.73 -0.58
N ILE A 359 6.82 15.25 0.58
CA ILE A 359 6.66 14.62 1.91
C ILE A 359 6.94 13.12 1.87
N ARG A 360 8.19 12.81 1.59
CA ARG A 360 8.69 11.44 1.47
C ARG A 360 8.73 10.74 2.82
N LEU A 361 8.45 9.45 2.81
CA LEU A 361 8.50 8.59 3.98
C LEU A 361 9.62 7.55 3.88
N ASP A 362 10.20 7.24 5.02
CA ASP A 362 10.95 6.01 5.27
C ASP A 362 10.02 5.05 6.01
N VAL A 363 9.81 3.84 5.49
CA VAL A 363 9.11 2.77 6.21
C VAL A 363 10.13 1.77 6.71
N LYS A 364 10.04 1.43 8.00
CA LYS A 364 10.99 0.53 8.66
C LYS A 364 10.92 -0.86 8.04
N ASP A 365 12.07 -1.53 7.92
CA ASP A 365 12.11 -2.94 7.58
C ASP A 365 11.33 -3.78 8.59
N SER A 366 10.73 -4.82 8.09
CA SER A 366 9.88 -5.70 8.89
C SER A 366 9.98 -7.14 8.38
N HIS A 367 9.43 -8.06 9.14
CA HIS A 367 9.34 -9.46 8.76
C HIS A 367 8.05 -10.07 9.28
N TYR A 368 7.66 -11.19 8.71
CA TYR A 368 6.60 -12.03 9.25
C TYR A 368 6.97 -13.50 9.22
N ILE A 369 6.33 -14.25 10.11
CA ILE A 369 6.29 -15.71 10.09
C ILE A 369 4.84 -16.10 9.84
N SER A 370 4.64 -16.91 8.81
CA SER A 370 3.36 -17.50 8.45
C SER A 370 3.39 -19.00 8.74
N VAL A 371 2.34 -19.50 9.36
CA VAL A 371 2.13 -20.93 9.62
C VAL A 371 0.76 -21.28 9.10
N ARG A 372 0.70 -22.04 8.00
CA ARG A 372 -0.54 -22.34 7.28
C ARG A 372 -0.84 -23.83 7.24
N PRO A 373 -1.62 -24.35 8.21
CA PRO A 373 -2.24 -25.64 8.07
C PRO A 373 -3.32 -25.61 6.98
N GLU A 374 -3.41 -26.70 6.23
CA GLU A 374 -4.34 -26.87 5.11
C GLU A 374 -4.90 -28.31 5.16
N VAL A 375 -6.19 -28.47 4.95
CA VAL A 375 -6.84 -29.74 4.72
C VAL A 375 -7.66 -29.65 3.43
N GLY A 376 -7.57 -30.67 2.59
CA GLY A 376 -8.24 -30.63 1.30
C GLY A 376 -8.53 -32.01 0.75
N VAL A 377 -9.26 -32.00 -0.35
CA VAL A 377 -9.61 -33.19 -1.12
C VAL A 377 -9.56 -32.88 -2.60
N ASP A 378 -8.94 -33.78 -3.37
CA ASP A 378 -8.90 -33.75 -4.82
C ASP A 378 -9.72 -34.93 -5.37
N LEU A 379 -10.65 -34.63 -6.29
CA LEU A 379 -11.34 -35.61 -7.10
C LEU A 379 -10.67 -35.61 -8.48
N ASN A 380 -10.08 -36.74 -8.86
CA ASN A 380 -9.37 -36.89 -10.13
C ASN A 380 -10.12 -37.87 -11.02
N TYR A 381 -10.30 -37.47 -12.28
CA TYR A 381 -10.82 -38.29 -13.36
C TYR A 381 -9.75 -38.50 -14.42
N LYS A 382 -9.59 -39.76 -14.87
CA LYS A 382 -8.63 -40.13 -15.88
C LYS A 382 -9.30 -41.10 -16.85
N TYR A 383 -9.27 -40.76 -18.15
CA TYR A 383 -9.84 -41.59 -19.19
C TYR A 383 -8.84 -41.79 -20.34
N ILE A 384 -8.62 -43.05 -20.72
CA ILE A 384 -7.72 -43.40 -21.82
C ILE A 384 -8.55 -43.60 -23.08
N LEU A 385 -8.30 -42.75 -24.08
CA LEU A 385 -8.93 -42.85 -25.40
C LEU A 385 -8.37 -44.03 -26.20
N ALA A 386 -9.12 -44.52 -27.14
CA ALA A 386 -8.67 -45.56 -28.07
C ALA A 386 -7.41 -45.17 -28.87
N SER A 387 -7.14 -43.88 -29.02
CA SER A 387 -5.94 -43.33 -29.64
C SER A 387 -4.69 -43.34 -28.71
N GLY A 388 -4.79 -43.89 -27.50
CA GLY A 388 -3.72 -43.85 -26.50
C GLY A 388 -3.57 -42.52 -25.76
N LYS A 389 -4.31 -41.45 -26.13
CA LYS A 389 -4.31 -40.18 -25.42
C LYS A 389 -5.09 -40.29 -24.13
N ILE A 390 -4.68 -39.55 -23.13
CA ILE A 390 -5.30 -39.54 -21.81
C ILE A 390 -5.99 -38.19 -21.59
N ILE A 391 -7.27 -38.23 -21.25
CA ILE A 391 -8.01 -37.05 -20.76
C ILE A 391 -7.97 -37.08 -19.25
N THR A 392 -7.64 -35.95 -18.63
CA THR A 392 -7.64 -35.76 -17.18
C THR A 392 -8.56 -34.61 -16.81
N ALA A 393 -9.31 -34.79 -15.71
CA ALA A 393 -10.02 -33.68 -15.04
C ALA A 393 -9.76 -33.78 -13.55
N ARG A 394 -9.56 -32.64 -12.89
CA ARG A 394 -9.37 -32.57 -11.45
C ARG A 394 -10.25 -31.46 -10.87
N LEU A 395 -10.93 -31.77 -9.78
CA LEU A 395 -11.64 -30.82 -8.94
C LEU A 395 -11.02 -30.89 -7.55
N GLY A 396 -10.40 -29.79 -7.11
CA GLY A 396 -9.80 -29.66 -5.77
C GLY A 396 -10.60 -28.69 -4.91
N THR A 397 -10.74 -29.02 -3.63
CA THR A 397 -11.22 -28.07 -2.61
C THR A 397 -10.40 -28.22 -1.35
N ALA A 398 -10.08 -27.11 -0.71
CA ALA A 398 -9.29 -27.10 0.53
C ALA A 398 -9.69 -25.93 1.44
N TYR A 399 -9.47 -26.13 2.72
CA TYR A 399 -9.50 -25.07 3.73
C TYR A 399 -8.09 -24.87 4.27
N GLU A 400 -7.66 -23.62 4.28
CA GLU A 400 -6.37 -23.16 4.81
C GLU A 400 -6.63 -22.15 5.92
N ASP A 401 -5.86 -22.21 7.00
CA ASP A 401 -5.86 -21.21 8.07
C ASP A 401 -4.49 -20.53 8.19
N GLU A 402 -4.46 -19.28 8.67
CA GLU A 402 -3.23 -18.52 8.93
C GLU A 402 -3.05 -18.34 10.45
N LEU A 403 -2.14 -19.09 11.04
CA LEU A 403 -1.84 -19.02 12.47
C LEU A 403 -0.82 -17.92 12.79
N GLY A 404 -0.12 -17.38 11.78
CA GLY A 404 0.81 -16.27 11.92
C GLY A 404 0.09 -14.92 12.06
N LYS A 405 0.86 -13.88 12.35
CA LYS A 405 0.34 -12.51 12.55
C LYS A 405 0.51 -11.62 11.30
N VAL A 406 0.46 -12.19 10.10
CA VAL A 406 0.72 -11.46 8.85
C VAL A 406 -0.22 -10.27 8.68
N ALA A 407 -1.52 -10.46 8.85
CA ALA A 407 -2.52 -9.39 8.73
C ALA A 407 -2.40 -8.31 9.82
N LYS A 408 -1.96 -8.68 11.02
CA LYS A 408 -1.86 -7.80 12.19
C LYS A 408 -0.44 -7.29 12.43
N ALA A 409 0.43 -7.33 11.43
CA ALA A 409 1.80 -6.85 11.53
C ALA A 409 1.85 -5.34 11.80
N ASN A 410 2.86 -4.90 12.55
CA ASN A 410 3.05 -3.50 12.92
C ASN A 410 4.08 -2.85 12.01
N ASN A 411 3.63 -2.01 11.11
CA ASN A 411 4.51 -1.21 10.27
C ASN A 411 4.73 0.17 10.89
N LYS A 412 5.95 0.70 10.76
CA LYS A 412 6.33 2.03 11.24
C LYS A 412 6.90 2.85 10.10
N ALA A 413 6.54 4.12 10.08
CA ALA A 413 7.06 5.08 9.13
C ALA A 413 7.60 6.32 9.85
N LYS A 414 8.40 7.11 9.15
CA LYS A 414 8.81 8.46 9.55
C LYS A 414 8.96 9.33 8.33
N VAL A 415 8.86 10.65 8.52
CA VAL A 415 9.16 11.60 7.46
C VAL A 415 10.66 11.51 7.11
N ALA A 416 10.97 11.30 5.85
CA ALA A 416 12.33 11.12 5.39
C ALA A 416 13.17 12.41 5.53
N HIS A 417 14.46 12.25 5.78
CA HIS A 417 15.42 13.34 5.95
C HIS A 417 15.10 14.27 7.14
N THR A 418 14.51 13.72 8.21
CA THR A 418 14.24 14.41 9.46
C THR A 418 14.76 13.60 10.65
N SER A 419 14.90 14.25 11.81
CA SER A 419 15.21 13.60 13.08
C SER A 419 13.98 13.17 13.86
N ALA A 420 12.76 13.36 13.31
CA ALA A 420 11.51 12.98 13.93
C ALA A 420 11.45 11.48 14.24
N ASP A 421 10.73 11.14 15.29
CA ASP A 421 10.53 9.77 15.71
C ASP A 421 9.64 8.98 14.74
N TRP A 422 9.74 7.65 14.83
CA TRP A 422 8.89 6.72 14.10
C TRP A 422 7.45 6.77 14.63
N PHE A 423 6.48 6.74 13.71
CA PHE A 423 5.07 6.57 14.03
C PHE A 423 4.55 5.23 13.52
N ASN A 424 3.53 4.70 14.18
CA ASN A 424 2.90 3.44 13.77
C ASN A 424 1.88 3.70 12.67
N LEU A 425 1.86 2.80 11.68
CA LEU A 425 0.79 2.74 10.70
C LEU A 425 -0.39 1.93 11.25
N PRO A 426 -1.61 2.15 10.74
CA PRO A 426 -2.78 1.38 11.14
C PRO A 426 -2.57 -0.13 10.97
N LYS A 427 -3.20 -0.92 11.86
CA LYS A 427 -3.17 -2.38 11.81
C LYS A 427 -4.53 -2.93 11.46
N GLU A 428 -4.56 -4.00 10.68
CA GLU A 428 -5.78 -4.75 10.44
C GLU A 428 -6.37 -5.26 11.75
N LYS A 429 -7.66 -5.01 11.97
CA LYS A 429 -8.41 -5.47 13.15
C LYS A 429 -9.23 -6.72 12.87
N GLU A 430 -9.65 -6.90 11.62
CA GLU A 430 -10.44 -8.05 11.22
C GLU A 430 -9.65 -9.35 11.30
N ASP A 431 -10.34 -10.44 11.59
CA ASP A 431 -9.74 -11.76 11.50
C ASP A 431 -9.77 -12.25 10.05
N ARG A 432 -8.57 -12.44 9.50
CA ARG A 432 -8.36 -12.81 8.09
C ARG A 432 -7.57 -14.11 7.97
N LYS A 433 -7.88 -15.08 8.82
CA LYS A 433 -7.14 -16.33 8.90
C LYS A 433 -7.63 -17.33 7.86
N GLY A 434 -8.92 -17.64 7.87
CA GLY A 434 -9.51 -18.70 7.06
C GLY A 434 -9.55 -18.39 5.56
N ASN A 435 -9.36 -19.42 4.74
CA ASN A 435 -9.43 -19.37 3.29
C ASN A 435 -9.96 -20.69 2.73
N VAL A 436 -11.06 -20.64 2.00
CA VAL A 436 -11.53 -21.77 1.19
C VAL A 436 -11.00 -21.62 -0.22
N LYS A 437 -10.37 -22.66 -0.74
CA LYS A 437 -9.82 -22.73 -2.09
C LYS A 437 -10.61 -23.75 -2.91
N THR A 438 -10.93 -23.41 -4.13
CA THR A 438 -11.53 -24.36 -5.07
C THR A 438 -10.83 -24.20 -6.40
N ASP A 439 -10.46 -25.29 -7.03
CA ASP A 439 -9.82 -25.32 -8.33
C ASP A 439 -10.33 -26.43 -9.20
N PHE A 440 -10.33 -26.16 -10.51
CA PHE A 440 -10.70 -27.11 -11.54
C PHE A 440 -9.66 -27.08 -12.64
N SER A 441 -9.22 -28.26 -13.10
CA SER A 441 -8.32 -28.40 -14.24
C SER A 441 -8.79 -29.47 -15.21
N LEU A 442 -8.53 -29.22 -16.50
CA LEU A 442 -8.72 -30.16 -17.58
C LEU A 442 -7.42 -30.35 -18.35
N GLY A 443 -7.08 -31.56 -18.68
CA GLY A 443 -5.87 -31.88 -19.41
C GLY A 443 -6.06 -32.95 -20.49
N VAL A 444 -5.18 -32.85 -21.48
CA VAL A 444 -5.02 -33.91 -22.49
C VAL A 444 -3.55 -34.26 -22.56
N GLU A 445 -3.23 -35.54 -22.45
CA GLU A 445 -1.86 -36.05 -22.46
C GLU A 445 -1.69 -37.06 -23.61
N GLY A 446 -0.67 -36.86 -24.41
CA GLY A 446 -0.14 -37.82 -25.38
C GLY A 446 1.13 -38.46 -24.87
N GLU A 447 1.81 -39.24 -25.71
CA GLU A 447 3.06 -39.94 -25.36
C GLU A 447 4.22 -38.99 -25.01
N ILE A 448 4.31 -37.86 -25.72
CA ILE A 448 5.41 -36.91 -25.61
C ILE A 448 4.91 -35.54 -25.08
N LEU A 449 3.72 -35.12 -25.52
CA LEU A 449 3.18 -33.80 -25.25
C LEU A 449 1.85 -33.87 -24.47
N GLY A 450 1.68 -32.99 -23.52
CA GLY A 450 0.42 -32.76 -22.82
C GLY A 450 0.09 -31.28 -22.73
N GLY A 451 -1.19 -30.96 -22.61
CA GLY A 451 -1.72 -29.62 -22.40
C GLY A 451 -2.77 -29.60 -21.30
N THR A 452 -2.79 -28.56 -20.47
CA THR A 452 -3.82 -28.35 -19.45
C THR A 452 -4.35 -26.94 -19.47
N ALA A 453 -5.59 -26.78 -19.01
CA ALA A 453 -6.16 -25.50 -18.62
C ALA A 453 -6.76 -25.62 -17.22
N ASN A 454 -6.64 -24.57 -16.42
CA ASN A 454 -7.21 -24.55 -15.09
C ASN A 454 -7.83 -23.21 -14.74
N ILE A 455 -8.80 -23.27 -13.83
CA ILE A 455 -9.40 -22.12 -13.16
C ILE A 455 -9.39 -22.37 -11.66
N GLY A 456 -9.33 -21.33 -10.87
CA GLY A 456 -9.38 -21.44 -9.41
C GLY A 456 -9.95 -20.21 -8.75
N TYR A 457 -10.51 -20.40 -7.56
CA TYR A 457 -11.06 -19.34 -6.72
C TYR A 457 -10.67 -19.53 -5.27
N ASP A 458 -10.36 -18.42 -4.60
CA ASP A 458 -10.13 -18.38 -3.15
C ASP A 458 -11.08 -17.36 -2.51
N THR A 459 -11.65 -17.70 -1.38
CA THR A 459 -12.50 -16.80 -0.61
C THR A 459 -11.70 -15.64 0.00
N LYS A 460 -10.48 -15.91 0.47
CA LYS A 460 -9.57 -14.87 0.98
C LYS A 460 -9.08 -13.99 -0.18
N GLY A 461 -9.57 -12.75 -0.20
CA GLY A 461 -9.23 -11.79 -1.24
C GLY A 461 -9.97 -11.99 -2.55
N HIS A 462 -11.06 -12.79 -2.58
CA HIS A 462 -11.86 -13.04 -3.79
C HIS A 462 -10.98 -13.27 -5.02
N ASN A 463 -9.95 -14.09 -4.84
CA ASN A 463 -8.92 -14.27 -5.85
C ASN A 463 -9.35 -15.29 -6.90
N MET A 464 -9.49 -14.85 -8.14
CA MET A 464 -9.76 -15.69 -9.30
C MET A 464 -8.47 -15.90 -10.09
N ARG A 465 -8.27 -17.14 -10.57
CA ARG A 465 -7.09 -17.51 -11.34
C ARG A 465 -7.50 -18.32 -12.57
N ALA A 466 -6.73 -18.18 -13.63
CA ALA A 466 -6.80 -19.01 -14.80
C ALA A 466 -5.39 -19.22 -15.38
N GLY A 467 -5.14 -20.39 -15.97
CA GLY A 467 -3.84 -20.68 -16.56
C GLY A 467 -3.91 -21.77 -17.60
N VAL A 468 -2.87 -21.81 -18.45
CA VAL A 468 -2.65 -22.81 -19.47
C VAL A 468 -1.24 -23.35 -19.32
N GLY A 469 -1.11 -24.67 -19.30
CA GLY A 469 0.15 -25.38 -19.13
C GLY A 469 0.43 -26.36 -20.23
N PHE A 470 1.72 -26.64 -20.42
CA PHE A 470 2.23 -27.63 -21.35
C PHE A 470 3.25 -28.52 -20.64
N ARG A 471 3.26 -29.80 -21.00
CA ARG A 471 4.20 -30.82 -20.55
C ARG A 471 4.91 -31.46 -21.74
N VAL A 472 6.22 -31.65 -21.58
CA VAL A 472 7.02 -32.45 -22.51
C VAL A 472 7.68 -33.58 -21.71
N ILE A 473 7.55 -34.79 -22.20
CA ILE A 473 8.12 -36.03 -21.62
C ILE A 473 9.32 -36.45 -22.47
N PHE A 474 10.41 -36.87 -21.81
CA PHE A 474 11.64 -37.34 -22.47
C PHE A 474 11.96 -38.77 -22.09
#